data_0a7e8a257d99e1539b01cd8498dd2815
#
_entry.id   0a7e8a257d99e1539b01cd8498dd2815
#
_cell.length_a   1.000
_cell.length_b   1.000
_cell.length_c   1.000
_cell.angle_alpha   90.00
_cell.angle_beta   90.00
_cell.angle_gamma   90.00
#
_symmetry.space_group_name_H-M   'P 1'
#
loop_
_entity.id
_entity.type
_entity.pdbx_description
1 polymer ?
#
loop_
_entity_poly.entity_id
_entity_poly.type
_entity_poly.pdbx_seq_one_letter_code
_entity_poly.pdbx_strand_id
1 'polypeptide(L)'
;MRAGFVRMSTAALLGLSLVACGSSSGDTGDTTDGSAAKVNVSITPGGIWGIPLAAAEQEGYFADAKLDVTVSPAPSGMGHNQLLASGVEDFGPSSPSQALAAVQQGQDAVTSCGGSGPVPTSIIAPKGSSLPSSATGASAEDVLKSLRGKTLGMPAAAGTGTSNLMVQTLASFGLNDGDYTLVNIGSGSTAQAALIAGQVDAAMAVTPTSETLVAKGDAIELAELSGELPNYQLLGAFWQSRRTWVEANPQTSASFCAAMDKAYDYMNDPANAEAVNKLIVEAVGKDVPADAVDRIRENFSVLDAAISPEDFQRTVDALTAVNVLQPAPAVTYDQAILIK
;
A
#
# COMPACT_ATOMS: atom_id res chain seq x y z
N MET A 1 -62.06 -19.32 -26.33
CA MET A 1 -62.55 -20.33 -27.30
C MET A 1 -61.39 -21.27 -27.57
N ARG A 2 -61.66 -22.56 -27.28
CA ARG A 2 -61.02 -23.80 -27.78
C ARG A 2 -59.51 -23.90 -27.73
N ALA A 3 -58.87 -24.62 -26.83
CA ALA A 3 -58.91 -26.08 -26.61
C ALA A 3 -58.29 -26.87 -27.79
N GLY A 4 -57.21 -27.56 -27.54
CA GLY A 4 -56.56 -28.47 -28.44
C GLY A 4 -55.52 -29.33 -27.68
N PHE A 5 -55.98 -30.36 -27.07
CA PHE A 5 -55.28 -31.52 -26.49
C PHE A 5 -54.75 -32.40 -27.62
N VAL A 6 -53.68 -33.14 -27.41
CA VAL A 6 -53.42 -34.58 -27.72
C VAL A 6 -51.98 -34.89 -27.30
N ARG A 7 -51.72 -35.62 -26.26
CA ARG A 7 -51.56 -37.04 -25.91
C ARG A 7 -50.41 -37.77 -26.63
N MET A 8 -49.46 -38.18 -25.74
CA MET A 8 -49.10 -39.56 -25.38
C MET A 8 -48.32 -40.34 -26.47
N SER A 9 -47.12 -40.87 -26.17
CA SER A 9 -46.92 -42.15 -25.47
C SER A 9 -45.43 -42.54 -25.43
N THR A 10 -45.01 -42.97 -24.28
CA THR A 10 -44.35 -44.24 -23.85
C THR A 10 -43.03 -44.68 -24.42
N ALA A 11 -42.16 -44.88 -23.55
CA ALA A 11 -41.54 -46.01 -22.85
C ALA A 11 -40.10 -46.25 -23.31
N ALA A 12 -39.24 -46.30 -22.44
CA ALA A 12 -38.62 -47.17 -21.45
C ALA A 12 -37.21 -47.62 -21.88
N LEU A 13 -36.31 -47.60 -21.04
CA LEU A 13 -35.49 -48.66 -20.45
C LEU A 13 -34.12 -48.15 -19.99
N LEU A 14 -33.95 -48.21 -18.70
CA LEU A 14 -32.83 -48.71 -17.91
C LEU A 14 -31.40 -48.60 -18.46
N GLY A 15 -30.62 -47.75 -17.78
CA GLY A 15 -29.18 -47.85 -17.71
C GLY A 15 -28.72 -47.26 -16.35
N LEU A 16 -28.70 -48.13 -15.30
CA LEU A 16 -28.01 -47.81 -14.07
C LEU A 16 -26.49 -47.67 -14.33
N SER A 17 -25.97 -46.48 -14.25
CA SER A 17 -24.55 -46.27 -14.01
C SER A 17 -24.39 -45.55 -12.66
N LEU A 18 -24.01 -46.29 -11.67
CA LEU A 18 -23.50 -45.76 -10.40
C LEU A 18 -22.25 -44.94 -10.73
N VAL A 19 -22.36 -43.61 -10.70
CA VAL A 19 -21.21 -42.73 -10.54
C VAL A 19 -21.13 -42.39 -9.07
N ALA A 20 -20.07 -42.87 -8.45
CA ALA A 20 -19.69 -42.58 -7.08
C ALA A 20 -19.60 -41.06 -6.88
N CYS A 21 -20.28 -40.54 -5.86
CA CYS A 21 -20.00 -39.23 -5.28
C CYS A 21 -18.57 -39.24 -4.76
N GLY A 22 -17.65 -38.70 -5.53
CA GLY A 22 -16.37 -38.23 -5.03
C GLY A 22 -16.61 -36.92 -4.28
N SER A 23 -16.54 -36.97 -2.97
CA SER A 23 -16.41 -35.82 -2.12
C SER A 23 -15.24 -34.95 -2.63
N SER A 24 -15.56 -33.76 -3.06
CA SER A 24 -14.57 -32.71 -3.28
C SER A 24 -13.95 -32.32 -1.93
N SER A 25 -12.92 -33.07 -1.55
CA SER A 25 -11.94 -32.59 -0.56
C SER A 25 -11.31 -31.37 -1.14
N GLY A 26 -11.28 -30.29 -0.35
CA GLY A 26 -10.56 -29.06 -0.71
C GLY A 26 -9.14 -29.41 -1.10
N ASP A 27 -8.76 -28.94 -2.26
CA ASP A 27 -7.41 -29.04 -2.80
C ASP A 27 -6.48 -28.19 -1.92
N THR A 28 -5.88 -28.82 -0.91
CA THR A 28 -4.70 -28.30 -0.23
C THR A 28 -3.54 -28.56 -1.18
N GLY A 29 -3.32 -27.59 -2.06
CA GLY A 29 -2.36 -27.73 -3.13
C GLY A 29 -0.92 -27.59 -2.65
N ASP A 30 -0.34 -28.67 -2.21
CA ASP A 30 1.09 -28.90 -2.34
C ASP A 30 1.32 -29.37 -3.79
N THR A 31 1.76 -28.43 -4.64
CA THR A 31 1.96 -28.69 -6.09
C THR A 31 3.25 -29.51 -6.29
N THR A 32 3.14 -30.82 -6.19
CA THR A 32 4.16 -31.78 -6.66
C THR A 32 4.26 -31.87 -8.19
N ASP A 33 3.55 -31.03 -8.93
CA ASP A 33 3.46 -31.07 -10.41
C ASP A 33 4.11 -29.87 -11.08
N GLY A 34 5.23 -29.39 -10.63
CA GLY A 34 6.07 -28.42 -11.39
C GLY A 34 5.39 -27.14 -11.91
N SER A 35 4.09 -26.94 -11.69
CA SER A 35 3.35 -25.74 -12.07
C SER A 35 3.62 -24.59 -11.10
N ALA A 36 3.65 -23.37 -11.64
CA ALA A 36 3.82 -22.17 -10.83
C ALA A 36 2.64 -21.99 -9.87
N ALA A 37 2.91 -21.63 -8.62
CA ALA A 37 1.88 -21.30 -7.64
C ALA A 37 1.22 -19.96 -7.98
N LYS A 38 -0.11 -19.92 -8.01
CA LYS A 38 -0.85 -18.70 -8.28
C LYS A 38 -0.87 -17.79 -7.07
N VAL A 39 -0.60 -16.52 -7.28
CA VAL A 39 -0.60 -15.48 -6.26
C VAL A 39 -1.35 -14.26 -6.79
N ASN A 40 -2.38 -13.84 -6.07
CA ASN A 40 -3.16 -12.65 -6.40
C ASN A 40 -2.71 -11.48 -5.53
N VAL A 41 -2.24 -10.43 -6.18
CA VAL A 41 -1.80 -9.20 -5.53
C VAL A 41 -2.69 -8.06 -5.98
N SER A 42 -3.06 -7.16 -5.09
CA SER A 42 -3.69 -5.93 -5.52
C SER A 42 -2.93 -4.69 -5.05
N ILE A 43 -2.98 -3.66 -5.87
CA ILE A 43 -2.30 -2.37 -5.61
C ILE A 43 -3.20 -1.20 -5.97
N THR A 44 -3.00 -0.07 -5.31
CA THR A 44 -3.63 1.19 -5.73
C THR A 44 -2.90 1.71 -6.98
N PRO A 45 -3.62 1.94 -8.09
CA PRO A 45 -3.02 2.45 -9.33
C PRO A 45 -2.30 3.79 -9.10
N GLY A 46 -1.09 3.92 -9.68
CA GLY A 46 -0.25 5.11 -9.54
C GLY A 46 0.43 5.26 -8.18
N GLY A 47 0.32 4.24 -7.31
CA GLY A 47 1.07 4.18 -6.06
C GLY A 47 2.46 3.58 -6.24
N ILE A 48 3.29 3.73 -5.21
CA ILE A 48 4.69 3.29 -5.18
C ILE A 48 4.86 1.78 -5.45
N TRP A 49 3.88 0.96 -5.08
CA TRP A 49 3.99 -0.51 -5.05
C TRP A 49 3.96 -1.19 -6.41
N GLY A 50 3.43 -0.51 -7.43
CA GLY A 50 3.39 -1.04 -8.80
C GLY A 50 4.77 -1.21 -9.43
N ILE A 51 5.72 -0.34 -9.05
CA ILE A 51 7.05 -0.30 -9.65
C ILE A 51 7.90 -1.51 -9.24
N PRO A 52 8.04 -1.86 -7.95
CA PRO A 52 8.78 -3.06 -7.57
C PRO A 52 8.12 -4.38 -8.02
N LEU A 53 6.78 -4.44 -8.11
CA LEU A 53 6.12 -5.60 -8.71
C LEU A 53 6.45 -5.73 -10.20
N ALA A 54 6.46 -4.61 -10.94
CA ALA A 54 6.85 -4.62 -12.34
C ALA A 54 8.33 -4.99 -12.51
N ALA A 55 9.21 -4.55 -11.61
CA ALA A 55 10.62 -4.97 -11.60
C ALA A 55 10.74 -6.49 -11.38
N ALA A 56 10.04 -7.04 -10.38
CA ALA A 56 10.06 -8.48 -10.09
C ALA A 56 9.56 -9.32 -11.29
N GLU A 57 8.55 -8.84 -11.99
CA GLU A 57 8.00 -9.51 -13.19
C GLU A 57 8.96 -9.41 -14.36
N GLN A 58 9.48 -8.23 -14.69
CA GLN A 58 10.34 -8.00 -15.84
C GLN A 58 11.71 -8.69 -15.71
N GLU A 59 12.28 -8.73 -14.51
CA GLU A 59 13.53 -9.42 -14.22
C GLU A 59 13.35 -10.93 -13.99
N GLY A 60 12.11 -11.43 -14.08
CA GLY A 60 11.81 -12.86 -13.98
C GLY A 60 11.86 -13.44 -12.56
N TYR A 61 11.93 -12.62 -11.52
CA TYR A 61 12.07 -13.11 -10.15
C TYR A 61 10.88 -13.92 -9.67
N PHE A 62 9.66 -13.59 -10.14
CA PHE A 62 8.48 -14.43 -9.88
C PHE A 62 8.55 -15.77 -10.60
N ALA A 63 8.96 -15.77 -11.87
CA ALA A 63 9.12 -17.01 -12.64
C ALA A 63 10.18 -17.93 -12.04
N ASP A 64 11.34 -17.40 -11.65
CA ASP A 64 12.40 -18.12 -10.95
C ASP A 64 11.93 -18.71 -9.61
N ALA A 65 11.06 -17.99 -8.93
CA ALA A 65 10.42 -18.41 -7.68
C ALA A 65 9.25 -19.40 -7.91
N LYS A 66 8.94 -19.75 -9.16
CA LYS A 66 7.78 -20.54 -9.57
C LYS A 66 6.46 -19.96 -9.10
N LEU A 67 6.30 -18.66 -9.24
CA LEU A 67 5.08 -17.93 -8.95
C LEU A 67 4.44 -17.43 -10.24
N ASP A 68 3.12 -17.57 -10.33
CA ASP A 68 2.24 -16.96 -11.35
C ASP A 68 1.49 -15.81 -10.66
N VAL A 69 2.08 -14.61 -10.71
CA VAL A 69 1.58 -13.44 -9.97
C VAL A 69 0.62 -12.65 -10.85
N THR A 70 -0.61 -12.51 -10.39
CA THR A 70 -1.61 -11.64 -11.02
C THR A 70 -1.78 -10.36 -10.20
N VAL A 71 -1.52 -9.20 -10.81
CA VAL A 71 -1.69 -7.90 -10.19
C VAL A 71 -3.01 -7.28 -10.62
N SER A 72 -3.84 -6.87 -9.66
CA SER A 72 -5.15 -6.26 -9.86
C SER A 72 -5.25 -4.89 -9.19
N PRO A 73 -6.07 -3.96 -9.70
CA PRO A 73 -6.26 -2.68 -9.06
C PRO A 73 -7.15 -2.78 -7.82
N ALA A 74 -6.74 -2.15 -6.71
CA ALA A 74 -7.58 -1.92 -5.54
C ALA A 74 -7.83 -0.41 -5.36
N PRO A 75 -9.04 0.01 -4.96
CA PRO A 75 -9.40 1.43 -4.94
C PRO A 75 -8.75 2.20 -3.78
N SER A 76 -8.33 1.52 -2.72
CA SER A 76 -7.75 2.16 -1.52
C SER A 76 -7.17 1.12 -0.56
N GLY A 77 -6.45 1.57 0.48
CA GLY A 77 -5.97 0.68 1.55
C GLY A 77 -7.08 -0.09 2.27
N MET A 78 -8.26 0.51 2.48
CA MET A 78 -9.43 -0.22 3.02
C MET A 78 -9.96 -1.26 2.03
N GLY A 79 -9.85 -1.02 0.73
CA GLY A 79 -10.17 -1.98 -0.31
C GLY A 79 -9.30 -3.24 -0.22
N HIS A 80 -8.01 -3.10 0.04
CA HIS A 80 -7.11 -4.23 0.27
C HIS A 80 -7.58 -5.12 1.42
N ASN A 81 -7.93 -4.53 2.57
CA ASN A 81 -8.41 -5.32 3.71
C ASN A 81 -9.67 -6.14 3.37
N GLN A 82 -10.57 -5.59 2.55
CA GLN A 82 -11.77 -6.32 2.11
C GLN A 82 -11.43 -7.44 1.12
N LEU A 83 -10.50 -7.21 0.19
CA LEU A 83 -10.05 -8.20 -0.78
C LEU A 83 -9.29 -9.35 -0.10
N LEU A 84 -8.42 -9.04 0.87
CA LEU A 84 -7.76 -10.02 1.71
C LEU A 84 -8.77 -10.85 2.50
N ALA A 85 -9.70 -10.20 3.21
CA ALA A 85 -10.70 -10.88 4.03
C ALA A 85 -11.62 -11.79 3.21
N SER A 86 -11.93 -11.42 1.96
CA SER A 86 -12.75 -12.24 1.04
C SER A 86 -11.97 -13.34 0.34
N GLY A 87 -10.63 -13.37 0.44
CA GLY A 87 -9.77 -14.34 -0.24
C GLY A 87 -9.59 -14.10 -1.74
N VAL A 88 -9.97 -12.94 -2.24
CA VAL A 88 -9.72 -12.52 -3.63
C VAL A 88 -8.27 -12.11 -3.82
N GLU A 89 -7.64 -11.60 -2.77
CA GLU A 89 -6.26 -11.17 -2.72
C GLU A 89 -5.48 -12.06 -1.74
N ASP A 90 -4.24 -12.39 -2.08
CA ASP A 90 -3.32 -13.13 -1.22
C ASP A 90 -2.33 -12.19 -0.54
N PHE A 91 -1.85 -11.17 -1.27
CA PHE A 91 -1.01 -10.10 -0.76
C PHE A 91 -1.53 -8.72 -1.19
N GLY A 92 -1.48 -7.78 -0.26
CA GLY A 92 -1.71 -6.37 -0.53
C GLY A 92 -0.81 -5.48 0.32
N PRO A 93 -0.41 -4.31 -0.20
CA PRO A 93 0.34 -3.35 0.60
C PRO A 93 -0.58 -2.71 1.64
N SER A 94 -0.13 -2.68 2.88
CA SER A 94 -0.88 -2.10 3.99
C SER A 94 0.01 -1.19 4.82
N SER A 95 -0.54 -0.07 5.29
CA SER A 95 0.18 0.78 6.24
C SER A 95 0.35 0.04 7.58
N PRO A 96 1.41 0.32 8.32
CA PRO A 96 1.60 -0.28 9.65
C PRO A 96 0.40 -0.07 10.57
N SER A 97 -0.23 1.09 10.52
CA SER A 97 -1.42 1.39 11.32
C SER A 97 -2.60 0.46 11.00
N GLN A 98 -2.82 0.13 9.74
CA GLN A 98 -3.90 -0.78 9.33
C GLN A 98 -3.55 -2.24 9.62
N ALA A 99 -2.33 -2.66 9.23
CA ALA A 99 -1.88 -4.03 9.41
C ALA A 99 -1.83 -4.42 10.90
N LEU A 100 -1.19 -3.60 11.73
CA LEU A 100 -1.03 -3.89 13.15
C LEU A 100 -2.34 -3.77 13.94
N ALA A 101 -3.21 -2.84 13.58
CA ALA A 101 -4.56 -2.77 14.18
C ALA A 101 -5.39 -4.02 13.85
N ALA A 102 -5.31 -4.53 12.63
CA ALA A 102 -5.98 -5.77 12.24
C ALA A 102 -5.48 -6.98 13.07
N VAL A 103 -4.17 -7.10 13.25
CA VAL A 103 -3.57 -8.13 14.11
C VAL A 103 -4.01 -7.97 15.56
N GLN A 104 -4.00 -6.75 16.12
CA GLN A 104 -4.41 -6.48 17.50
C GLN A 104 -5.89 -6.82 17.75
N GLN A 105 -6.74 -6.61 16.75
CA GLN A 105 -8.17 -6.94 16.81
C GLN A 105 -8.45 -8.43 16.60
N GLY A 106 -7.42 -9.27 16.41
CA GLY A 106 -7.57 -10.70 16.18
C GLY A 106 -8.18 -11.05 14.82
N GLN A 107 -8.08 -10.16 13.84
CA GLN A 107 -8.49 -10.45 12.47
C GLN A 107 -7.55 -11.49 11.84
N ASP A 108 -8.04 -12.21 10.82
CA ASP A 108 -7.21 -13.12 10.04
C ASP A 108 -6.24 -12.31 9.14
N ALA A 109 -5.26 -11.69 9.77
CA ALA A 109 -4.30 -10.82 9.13
C ALA A 109 -2.91 -11.03 9.72
N VAL A 110 -1.89 -10.90 8.88
CA VAL A 110 -0.48 -10.98 9.24
C VAL A 110 0.34 -10.16 8.27
N THR A 111 1.46 -9.63 8.72
CA THR A 111 2.50 -9.10 7.85
C THR A 111 3.35 -10.26 7.37
N SER A 112 3.38 -10.49 6.07
CA SER A 112 4.17 -11.57 5.49
C SER A 112 5.63 -11.16 5.34
N CYS A 113 5.88 -9.96 4.82
CA CYS A 113 7.22 -9.39 4.71
C CYS A 113 7.15 -7.86 4.73
N GLY A 114 8.29 -7.21 4.87
CA GLY A 114 8.42 -5.76 4.76
C GLY A 114 8.11 -5.27 3.36
N GLY A 115 7.95 -4.00 3.25
CA GLY A 115 7.70 -3.29 2.00
C GLY A 115 8.52 -2.01 1.95
N SER A 116 8.52 -1.23 3.02
CA SER A 116 9.38 -0.04 3.10
C SER A 116 9.67 0.39 4.52
N GLY A 117 10.84 1.00 4.70
CA GLY A 117 11.12 1.93 5.77
C GLY A 117 10.29 3.22 5.66
N PRO A 118 10.75 4.31 6.26
CA PRO A 118 10.05 5.60 6.20
C PRO A 118 9.90 6.09 4.76
N VAL A 119 8.66 6.20 4.28
CA VAL A 119 8.40 6.74 2.94
C VAL A 119 8.49 8.26 2.97
N PRO A 120 9.25 8.89 2.07
CA PRO A 120 9.30 10.34 1.93
C PRO A 120 7.91 10.93 1.85
N THR A 121 7.61 11.80 2.80
CA THR A 121 6.30 12.41 3.01
C THR A 121 6.45 13.91 3.07
N SER A 122 5.77 14.61 2.18
CA SER A 122 5.85 16.07 2.07
C SER A 122 4.49 16.72 2.27
N ILE A 123 4.50 17.97 2.73
CA ILE A 123 3.40 18.90 2.56
C ILE A 123 3.67 19.68 1.27
N ILE A 124 2.72 19.61 0.34
CA ILE A 124 2.76 20.34 -0.93
C ILE A 124 1.58 21.30 -1.00
N ALA A 125 1.70 22.35 -1.79
CA ALA A 125 0.62 23.31 -2.05
C ALA A 125 0.49 23.58 -3.53
N PRO A 126 -0.68 24.09 -4.00
CA PRO A 126 -0.84 24.50 -5.39
C PRO A 126 0.20 25.55 -5.79
N LYS A 127 0.58 25.55 -7.06
CA LYS A 127 1.45 26.58 -7.64
C LYS A 127 0.93 27.98 -7.28
N GLY A 128 1.81 28.83 -6.80
CA GLY A 128 1.46 30.21 -6.41
C GLY A 128 0.91 30.35 -5.00
N SER A 129 0.92 29.29 -4.20
CA SER A 129 0.63 29.39 -2.77
C SER A 129 1.58 30.36 -2.08
N SER A 130 1.06 31.16 -1.14
CA SER A 130 1.82 32.06 -0.29
C SER A 130 2.22 31.46 1.06
N LEU A 131 1.97 30.18 1.26
CA LEU A 131 2.41 29.48 2.46
C LEU A 131 3.94 29.42 2.54
N PRO A 132 4.55 29.46 3.74
CA PRO A 132 5.98 29.33 3.90
C PRO A 132 6.45 27.96 3.36
N SER A 133 7.69 27.91 2.86
CA SER A 133 8.25 26.68 2.31
C SER A 133 9.73 26.53 2.69
N SER A 134 10.23 25.31 2.65
CA SER A 134 11.66 25.01 2.85
C SER A 134 12.55 25.75 1.84
N ALA A 135 12.06 25.95 0.62
CA ALA A 135 12.77 26.76 -0.40
C ALA A 135 12.98 28.23 0.02
N THR A 136 12.17 28.75 0.95
CA THR A 136 12.31 30.08 1.55
C THR A 136 12.94 30.05 2.95
N GLY A 137 13.42 28.89 3.40
CA GLY A 137 14.08 28.69 4.69
C GLY A 137 13.13 28.39 5.86
N ALA A 138 11.86 28.08 5.59
CA ALA A 138 10.92 27.66 6.64
C ALA A 138 11.19 26.21 7.05
N SER A 139 11.07 25.93 8.35
CA SER A 139 11.08 24.56 8.88
C SER A 139 9.73 23.87 8.68
N ALA A 140 9.69 22.53 8.83
CA ALA A 140 8.43 21.80 8.85
C ALA A 140 7.46 22.33 9.92
N GLU A 141 7.98 22.73 11.08
CA GLU A 141 7.19 23.38 12.14
C GLU A 141 6.53 24.68 11.66
N ASP A 142 7.28 25.56 10.98
CA ASP A 142 6.73 26.82 10.46
C ASP A 142 5.64 26.57 9.42
N VAL A 143 5.86 25.60 8.52
CA VAL A 143 4.88 25.19 7.53
C VAL A 143 3.61 24.65 8.20
N LEU A 144 3.75 23.73 9.15
CA LEU A 144 2.60 23.14 9.84
C LEU A 144 1.82 24.19 10.62
N LYS A 145 2.47 25.10 11.33
CA LYS A 145 1.82 26.22 12.04
C LYS A 145 1.06 27.16 11.10
N SER A 146 1.54 27.32 9.86
CA SER A 146 0.88 28.16 8.85
C SER A 146 -0.45 27.57 8.34
N LEU A 147 -0.72 26.30 8.62
CA LEU A 147 -1.98 25.65 8.26
C LEU A 147 -3.18 26.07 9.11
N ARG A 148 -2.99 26.98 10.08
CA ARG A 148 -4.11 27.55 10.84
C ARG A 148 -5.11 28.24 9.93
N GLY A 149 -6.38 27.83 10.03
CA GLY A 149 -7.48 28.31 9.17
C GLY A 149 -7.46 27.77 7.75
N LYS A 150 -6.62 26.73 7.46
CA LYS A 150 -6.45 26.16 6.14
C LYS A 150 -7.11 24.78 6.00
N THR A 151 -7.35 24.38 4.76
CA THR A 151 -7.80 23.04 4.41
C THR A 151 -6.61 22.23 3.94
N LEU A 152 -6.28 21.17 4.67
CA LEU A 152 -5.22 20.22 4.35
C LEU A 152 -5.83 18.94 3.75
N GLY A 153 -5.44 18.62 2.53
CA GLY A 153 -5.78 17.37 1.86
C GLY A 153 -4.98 16.21 2.45
N MET A 154 -5.67 15.11 2.75
CA MET A 154 -5.08 13.90 3.30
C MET A 154 -5.25 12.72 2.33
N PRO A 155 -4.24 11.83 2.22
CA PRO A 155 -4.34 10.62 1.40
C PRO A 155 -5.25 9.54 2.00
N ALA A 156 -5.75 9.77 3.21
CA ALA A 156 -6.50 8.79 3.99
C ALA A 156 -7.67 9.45 4.73
N ALA A 157 -8.71 8.66 5.04
CA ALA A 157 -9.88 9.12 5.77
C ALA A 157 -9.55 9.51 7.23
N ALA A 158 -10.37 10.37 7.80
CA ALA A 158 -10.31 10.71 9.22
C ALA A 158 -10.40 9.45 10.09
N GLY A 159 -9.66 9.41 11.18
CA GLY A 159 -9.60 8.27 12.11
C GLY A 159 -8.64 7.15 11.67
N THR A 160 -8.04 7.22 10.47
CA THR A 160 -6.95 6.30 10.09
C THR A 160 -5.64 6.69 10.76
N GLY A 161 -4.67 5.73 10.80
CA GLY A 161 -3.37 5.99 11.40
C GLY A 161 -2.65 7.20 10.80
N THR A 162 -2.67 7.34 9.48
CA THR A 162 -2.07 8.48 8.78
C THR A 162 -2.73 9.80 9.17
N SER A 163 -4.05 9.82 9.23
CA SER A 163 -4.80 11.02 9.64
C SER A 163 -4.58 11.35 11.13
N ASN A 164 -4.59 10.34 12.00
CA ASN A 164 -4.33 10.54 13.42
C ASN A 164 -2.90 11.02 13.69
N LEU A 165 -1.91 10.49 12.96
CA LEU A 165 -0.53 10.98 13.04
C LEU A 165 -0.44 12.47 12.69
N MET A 166 -1.10 12.91 11.61
CA MET A 166 -1.14 14.33 11.24
C MET A 166 -1.83 15.18 12.31
N VAL A 167 -2.97 14.73 12.84
CA VAL A 167 -3.68 15.42 13.94
C VAL A 167 -2.76 15.61 15.16
N GLN A 168 -2.07 14.55 15.58
CA GLN A 168 -1.14 14.62 16.70
C GLN A 168 0.06 15.53 16.41
N THR A 169 0.57 15.48 15.19
CA THR A 169 1.66 16.36 14.76
C THR A 169 1.23 17.82 14.80
N LEU A 170 0.06 18.15 14.27
CA LEU A 170 -0.47 19.52 14.34
C LEU A 170 -0.71 19.97 15.78
N ALA A 171 -1.25 19.08 16.63
CA ALA A 171 -1.45 19.37 18.05
C ALA A 171 -0.15 19.63 18.80
N SER A 172 0.94 18.91 18.48
CA SER A 172 2.26 19.14 19.08
C SER A 172 2.84 20.53 18.77
N PHE A 173 2.39 21.15 17.67
CA PHE A 173 2.73 22.50 17.27
C PHE A 173 1.65 23.54 17.63
N GLY A 174 0.65 23.16 18.44
CA GLY A 174 -0.36 24.07 18.99
C GLY A 174 -1.57 24.31 18.07
N LEU A 175 -1.81 23.46 17.08
CA LEU A 175 -3.02 23.46 16.25
C LEU A 175 -3.94 22.34 16.72
N ASN A 176 -5.11 22.70 17.27
CA ASN A 176 -6.09 21.76 17.75
C ASN A 176 -7.26 21.61 16.76
N ASP A 177 -8.17 20.69 17.07
CA ASP A 177 -9.40 20.53 16.29
C ASP A 177 -10.16 21.87 16.20
N GLY A 178 -10.58 22.22 14.99
CA GLY A 178 -11.20 23.50 14.66
C GLY A 178 -10.21 24.61 14.25
N ASP A 179 -8.89 24.42 14.45
CA ASP A 179 -7.87 25.35 13.95
C ASP A 179 -7.57 25.16 12.45
N TYR A 180 -7.95 24.03 11.89
CA TYR A 180 -7.74 23.62 10.47
C TYR A 180 -8.86 22.67 10.03
N THR A 181 -8.89 22.35 8.74
CA THR A 181 -9.80 21.34 8.18
C THR A 181 -9.00 20.24 7.49
N LEU A 182 -9.24 18.97 7.84
CA LEU A 182 -8.71 17.82 7.10
C LEU A 182 -9.75 17.29 6.12
N VAL A 183 -9.36 17.10 4.87
CA VAL A 183 -10.21 16.55 3.82
C VAL A 183 -9.54 15.34 3.18
N ASN A 184 -10.24 14.22 3.14
CA ASN A 184 -9.73 13.06 2.39
C ASN A 184 -9.84 13.34 0.89
N ILE A 185 -8.70 13.48 0.22
CA ILE A 185 -8.59 13.67 -1.24
C ILE A 185 -8.11 12.41 -1.96
N GLY A 186 -7.93 11.30 -1.23
CA GLY A 186 -7.37 10.07 -1.77
C GLY A 186 -5.87 10.17 -2.06
N SER A 187 -5.38 9.31 -2.93
CA SER A 187 -3.97 9.24 -3.34
C SER A 187 -3.83 9.22 -4.87
N GLY A 188 -2.59 9.33 -5.37
CA GLY A 188 -2.31 9.29 -6.80
C GLY A 188 -3.06 10.37 -7.58
N SER A 189 -3.65 10.01 -8.71
CA SER A 189 -4.32 10.96 -9.62
C SER A 189 -5.50 11.72 -8.99
N THR A 190 -6.19 11.12 -8.01
CA THR A 190 -7.32 11.78 -7.33
C THR A 190 -6.81 12.94 -6.47
N ALA A 191 -5.75 12.71 -5.70
CA ALA A 191 -5.12 13.76 -4.88
C ALA A 191 -4.54 14.88 -5.77
N GLN A 192 -3.90 14.53 -6.87
CA GLN A 192 -3.39 15.49 -7.86
C GLN A 192 -4.51 16.39 -8.38
N ALA A 193 -5.61 15.79 -8.81
CA ALA A 193 -6.77 16.56 -9.34
C ALA A 193 -7.34 17.49 -8.28
N ALA A 194 -7.50 17.05 -7.04
CA ALA A 194 -8.02 17.88 -5.95
C ALA A 194 -7.11 19.08 -5.63
N LEU A 195 -5.79 18.86 -5.60
CA LEU A 195 -4.81 19.93 -5.35
C LEU A 195 -4.80 20.95 -6.48
N ILE A 196 -4.71 20.50 -7.75
CA ILE A 196 -4.69 21.39 -8.93
C ILE A 196 -5.99 22.19 -9.05
N ALA A 197 -7.12 21.58 -8.70
CA ALA A 197 -8.43 22.27 -8.69
C ALA A 197 -8.59 23.28 -7.54
N GLY A 198 -7.62 23.40 -6.63
CA GLY A 198 -7.69 24.30 -5.47
C GLY A 198 -8.75 23.90 -4.44
N GLN A 199 -9.10 22.61 -4.36
CA GLN A 199 -10.05 22.12 -3.36
C GLN A 199 -9.46 22.12 -1.95
N VAL A 200 -8.13 22.19 -1.83
CA VAL A 200 -7.39 22.26 -0.59
C VAL A 200 -6.29 23.32 -0.70
N ASP A 201 -5.92 23.92 0.43
CA ASP A 201 -4.83 24.92 0.49
C ASP A 201 -3.45 24.27 0.44
N ALA A 202 -3.34 23.08 1.00
CA ALA A 202 -2.16 22.22 0.96
C ALA A 202 -2.57 20.75 1.00
N ALA A 203 -1.65 19.84 0.71
CA ALA A 203 -1.90 18.41 0.80
C ALA A 203 -0.68 17.68 1.36
N MET A 204 -0.93 16.65 2.16
CA MET A 204 0.06 15.63 2.47
C MET A 204 0.22 14.72 1.25
N ALA A 205 1.41 14.59 0.75
CA ALA A 205 1.75 13.76 -0.39
C ALA A 205 2.96 12.87 -0.09
N VAL A 206 2.97 11.70 -0.71
CA VAL A 206 4.08 10.76 -0.65
C VAL A 206 4.62 10.51 -2.05
N THR A 207 5.85 10.01 -2.14
CA THR A 207 6.43 9.61 -3.42
C THR A 207 5.51 8.59 -4.14
N PRO A 208 5.34 8.66 -5.47
CA PRO A 208 5.90 9.59 -6.46
C PRO A 208 5.04 10.85 -6.68
N THR A 209 3.99 11.09 -5.89
CA THR A 209 3.02 12.17 -6.12
C THR A 209 3.63 13.55 -5.92
N SER A 210 4.38 13.74 -4.83
CA SER A 210 5.03 15.02 -4.51
C SER A 210 6.00 15.44 -5.62
N GLU A 211 6.93 14.55 -5.98
CA GLU A 211 7.95 14.82 -6.99
C GLU A 211 7.34 15.11 -8.36
N THR A 212 6.32 14.31 -8.72
CA THR A 212 5.63 14.47 -10.01
C THR A 212 4.95 15.83 -10.13
N LEU A 213 4.21 16.24 -9.12
CA LEU A 213 3.49 17.53 -9.15
C LEU A 213 4.43 18.73 -9.08
N VAL A 214 5.47 18.64 -8.26
CA VAL A 214 6.47 19.71 -8.15
C VAL A 214 7.25 19.86 -9.44
N ALA A 215 7.68 18.76 -10.05
CA ALA A 215 8.43 18.79 -11.29
C ALA A 215 7.61 19.28 -12.49
N LYS A 216 6.31 18.97 -12.55
CA LYS A 216 5.38 19.52 -13.55
C LYS A 216 5.08 21.02 -13.34
N GLY A 217 5.47 21.55 -12.18
CA GLY A 217 5.17 22.92 -11.79
C GLY A 217 3.70 23.17 -11.46
N ASP A 218 2.96 22.12 -11.11
CA ASP A 218 1.58 22.17 -10.65
C ASP A 218 1.49 22.43 -9.15
N ALA A 219 2.53 22.06 -8.40
CA ALA A 219 2.66 22.27 -6.96
C ALA A 219 4.03 22.83 -6.59
N ILE A 220 4.12 23.31 -5.36
CA ILE A 220 5.37 23.62 -4.66
C ILE A 220 5.45 22.72 -3.42
N GLU A 221 6.66 22.26 -3.08
CA GLU A 221 6.90 21.61 -1.81
C GLU A 221 7.04 22.67 -0.72
N LEU A 222 6.29 22.46 0.37
CA LEU A 222 6.38 23.34 1.54
C LEU A 222 7.37 22.79 2.56
N ALA A 223 7.29 21.49 2.87
CA ALA A 223 8.22 20.81 3.77
C ALA A 223 8.22 19.30 3.51
N GLU A 224 9.35 18.65 3.71
CA GLU A 224 9.47 17.21 3.81
C GLU A 224 9.43 16.80 5.28
N LEU A 225 8.37 16.08 5.68
CA LEU A 225 8.14 15.73 7.07
C LEU A 225 9.05 14.59 7.55
N SER A 226 9.34 13.63 6.68
CA SER A 226 10.15 12.44 7.01
C SER A 226 11.61 12.78 7.32
N GLY A 227 12.15 13.84 6.75
CA GLY A 227 13.50 14.33 7.06
C GLY A 227 13.59 15.12 8.36
N GLU A 228 12.51 15.79 8.79
CA GLU A 228 12.52 16.71 9.90
C GLU A 228 11.82 16.21 11.16
N LEU A 229 10.81 15.34 11.02
CA LEU A 229 9.95 14.93 12.13
C LEU A 229 10.10 13.45 12.49
N PRO A 230 10.54 13.12 13.73
CA PRO A 230 10.77 11.73 14.15
C PRO A 230 9.54 10.81 13.98
N ASN A 231 8.32 11.34 14.15
CA ASN A 231 7.08 10.57 13.99
C ASN A 231 6.81 10.12 12.55
N TYR A 232 7.52 10.67 11.57
CA TYR A 232 7.47 10.27 10.17
C TYR A 232 8.62 9.35 9.76
N GLN A 233 9.52 9.00 10.71
CA GLN A 233 10.62 8.05 10.52
C GLN A 233 10.21 6.64 10.98
N LEU A 234 9.00 6.22 10.62
CA LEU A 234 8.43 4.91 10.96
C LEU A 234 8.43 4.01 9.73
N LEU A 235 8.22 2.72 9.94
CA LEU A 235 7.96 1.81 8.83
C LEU A 235 6.81 2.36 7.96
N GLY A 236 7.01 2.35 6.65
CA GLY A 236 6.08 2.95 5.71
C GLY A 236 4.97 2.01 5.28
N ALA A 237 5.29 0.75 5.04
CA ALA A 237 4.31 -0.26 4.67
C ALA A 237 4.81 -1.70 4.85
N PHE A 238 3.85 -2.62 4.78
CA PHE A 238 4.04 -4.07 4.83
C PHE A 238 3.31 -4.73 3.68
N TRP A 239 3.77 -5.91 3.26
CA TRP A 239 2.95 -6.86 2.52
C TRP A 239 2.10 -7.64 3.51
N GLN A 240 0.82 -7.36 3.52
CA GLN A 240 -0.16 -8.00 4.38
C GLN A 240 -0.82 -9.18 3.65
N SER A 241 -1.12 -10.24 4.40
CA SER A 241 -1.83 -11.43 3.96
C SER A 241 -2.81 -11.89 5.02
N ARG A 242 -3.65 -12.87 4.67
CA ARG A 242 -4.38 -13.65 5.68
C ARG A 242 -3.41 -14.62 6.37
N ARG A 243 -3.45 -14.65 7.70
CA ARG A 243 -2.64 -15.60 8.48
C ARG A 243 -2.90 -17.04 8.07
N THR A 244 -4.19 -17.42 7.98
CA THR A 244 -4.60 -18.78 7.58
C THR A 244 -4.08 -19.16 6.19
N TRP A 245 -3.98 -18.20 5.27
CA TRP A 245 -3.44 -18.45 3.93
C TRP A 245 -1.91 -18.64 3.98
N VAL A 246 -1.19 -17.81 4.71
CA VAL A 246 0.28 -17.94 4.86
C VAL A 246 0.65 -19.26 5.52
N GLU A 247 -0.07 -19.64 6.59
CA GLU A 247 0.15 -20.92 7.29
C GLU A 247 -0.15 -22.13 6.40
N ALA A 248 -1.12 -22.04 5.49
CA ALA A 248 -1.42 -23.07 4.51
C ALA A 248 -0.45 -23.06 3.30
N ASN A 249 0.19 -21.93 2.99
CA ASN A 249 1.06 -21.75 1.84
C ASN A 249 2.43 -21.15 2.24
N PRO A 250 3.15 -21.74 3.21
CA PRO A 250 4.34 -21.11 3.77
C PRO A 250 5.46 -20.92 2.75
N GLN A 251 5.61 -21.88 1.83
CA GLN A 251 6.62 -21.82 0.79
C GLN A 251 6.30 -20.75 -0.27
N THR A 252 5.05 -20.67 -0.71
CA THR A 252 4.59 -19.65 -1.66
C THR A 252 4.78 -18.25 -1.08
N SER A 253 4.41 -18.06 0.19
CA SER A 253 4.61 -16.80 0.90
C SER A 253 6.08 -16.40 1.00
N ALA A 254 6.94 -17.33 1.42
CA ALA A 254 8.39 -17.09 1.49
C ALA A 254 8.99 -16.78 0.12
N SER A 255 8.55 -17.49 -0.92
CA SER A 255 8.99 -17.27 -2.31
C SER A 255 8.58 -15.88 -2.83
N PHE A 256 7.37 -15.42 -2.50
CA PHE A 256 6.92 -14.07 -2.85
C PHE A 256 7.79 -13.01 -2.18
N CYS A 257 8.02 -13.12 -0.87
CA CYS A 257 8.88 -12.17 -0.13
C CYS A 257 10.31 -12.16 -0.68
N ALA A 258 10.89 -13.32 -0.97
CA ALA A 258 12.22 -13.42 -1.56
C ALA A 258 12.31 -12.84 -2.98
N ALA A 259 11.25 -12.93 -3.78
CA ALA A 259 11.19 -12.31 -5.09
C ALA A 259 11.09 -10.78 -4.99
N MET A 260 10.31 -10.27 -4.02
CA MET A 260 10.22 -8.83 -3.74
C MET A 260 11.54 -8.27 -3.21
N ASP A 261 12.25 -9.01 -2.34
CA ASP A 261 13.57 -8.65 -1.83
C ASP A 261 14.56 -8.43 -2.99
N LYS A 262 14.64 -9.38 -3.90
CA LYS A 262 15.46 -9.25 -5.13
C LYS A 262 15.05 -8.03 -5.97
N ALA A 263 13.76 -7.73 -6.05
CA ALA A 263 13.30 -6.56 -6.79
C ALA A 263 13.72 -5.26 -6.11
N TYR A 264 13.72 -5.19 -4.79
CA TYR A 264 14.22 -4.04 -4.04
C TYR A 264 15.72 -3.88 -4.21
N ASP A 265 16.49 -4.96 -4.10
CA ASP A 265 17.93 -4.96 -4.37
C ASP A 265 18.24 -4.48 -5.78
N TYR A 266 17.51 -5.00 -6.79
CA TYR A 266 17.65 -4.57 -8.18
C TYR A 266 17.38 -3.08 -8.37
N MET A 267 16.32 -2.56 -7.74
CA MET A 267 15.94 -1.16 -7.83
C MET A 267 16.93 -0.22 -7.13
N ASN A 268 17.57 -0.70 -6.07
CA ASN A 268 18.55 0.05 -5.30
C ASN A 268 19.99 -0.04 -5.87
N ASP A 269 20.24 -0.94 -6.82
CA ASP A 269 21.56 -1.04 -7.48
C ASP A 269 21.73 0.11 -8.49
N PRO A 270 22.73 0.98 -8.32
CA PRO A 270 23.00 2.06 -9.27
C PRO A 270 23.26 1.59 -10.71
N ALA A 271 23.71 0.35 -10.90
CA ALA A 271 23.92 -0.23 -12.23
C ALA A 271 22.61 -0.37 -13.02
N ASN A 272 21.48 -0.46 -12.34
CA ASN A 272 20.15 -0.64 -12.93
C ASN A 272 19.37 0.69 -13.08
N ALA A 273 19.98 1.84 -12.74
CA ALA A 273 19.29 3.13 -12.69
C ALA A 273 18.49 3.47 -13.94
N GLU A 274 19.03 3.21 -15.13
CA GLU A 274 18.33 3.48 -16.40
C GLU A 274 17.10 2.58 -16.58
N ALA A 275 17.20 1.31 -16.23
CA ALA A 275 16.09 0.36 -16.33
C ALA A 275 14.99 0.71 -15.30
N VAL A 276 15.38 1.04 -14.07
CA VAL A 276 14.45 1.48 -13.01
C VAL A 276 13.76 2.79 -13.39
N ASN A 277 14.48 3.75 -13.97
CA ASN A 277 13.90 4.98 -14.49
C ASN A 277 12.82 4.73 -15.56
N LYS A 278 12.99 3.71 -16.42
CA LYS A 278 11.95 3.31 -17.39
C LYS A 278 10.69 2.81 -16.70
N LEU A 279 10.83 1.97 -15.66
CA LEU A 279 9.71 1.48 -14.87
C LEU A 279 8.96 2.63 -14.18
N ILE A 280 9.69 3.61 -13.63
CA ILE A 280 9.10 4.80 -13.02
C ILE A 280 8.31 5.58 -14.06
N VAL A 281 8.89 5.86 -15.23
CA VAL A 281 8.23 6.60 -16.31
C VAL A 281 6.97 5.89 -16.80
N GLU A 282 6.97 4.57 -16.87
CA GLU A 282 5.78 3.78 -17.21
C GLU A 282 4.67 3.93 -16.16
N ALA A 283 5.03 4.02 -14.88
CA ALA A 283 4.09 4.15 -13.78
C ALA A 283 3.54 5.58 -13.60
N VAL A 284 4.40 6.62 -13.72
CA VAL A 284 4.04 8.01 -13.42
C VAL A 284 3.71 8.85 -14.66
N GLY A 285 4.05 8.37 -15.84
CA GLY A 285 3.81 9.05 -17.13
C GLY A 285 5.06 9.64 -17.77
N LYS A 286 5.05 9.72 -19.11
CA LYS A 286 6.19 10.16 -19.93
C LYS A 286 6.45 11.67 -19.88
N ASP A 287 5.54 12.44 -19.33
CA ASP A 287 5.61 13.88 -19.19
C ASP A 287 6.29 14.33 -17.87
N VAL A 288 6.76 13.40 -17.07
CA VAL A 288 7.55 13.67 -15.86
C VAL A 288 8.99 13.96 -16.23
N PRO A 289 9.57 15.10 -15.79
CA PRO A 289 10.98 15.44 -16.05
C PRO A 289 11.96 14.42 -15.49
N ALA A 290 13.11 14.27 -16.15
CA ALA A 290 14.10 13.27 -15.78
C ALA A 290 14.65 13.44 -14.35
N ASP A 291 14.83 14.69 -13.90
CA ASP A 291 15.28 14.98 -12.53
C ASP A 291 14.27 14.55 -11.45
N ALA A 292 12.99 14.57 -11.78
CA ALA A 292 11.97 14.03 -10.87
C ALA A 292 11.96 12.50 -10.88
N VAL A 293 12.18 11.88 -12.02
CA VAL A 293 12.33 10.42 -12.12
C VAL A 293 13.52 9.94 -11.28
N ASP A 294 14.65 10.66 -11.35
CA ASP A 294 15.82 10.35 -10.52
C ASP A 294 15.52 10.49 -9.02
N ARG A 295 14.83 11.55 -8.59
CA ARG A 295 14.43 11.71 -7.18
C ARG A 295 13.47 10.61 -6.72
N ILE A 296 12.49 10.24 -7.56
CA ILE A 296 11.59 9.11 -7.26
C ILE A 296 12.41 7.83 -7.07
N ARG A 297 13.38 7.56 -7.93
CA ARG A 297 14.26 6.39 -7.82
C ARG A 297 15.07 6.41 -6.53
N GLU A 298 15.65 7.55 -6.17
CA GLU A 298 16.41 7.73 -4.91
C GLU A 298 15.52 7.44 -3.69
N ASN A 299 14.26 7.85 -3.73
CA ASN A 299 13.29 7.59 -2.69
C ASN A 299 12.94 6.10 -2.53
N PHE A 300 13.25 5.26 -3.51
CA PHE A 300 13.06 3.81 -3.38
C PHE A 300 14.13 3.13 -2.53
N SER A 301 15.19 3.83 -2.12
CA SER A 301 16.18 3.33 -1.15
C SER A 301 15.57 2.91 0.19
N VAL A 302 14.33 3.33 0.48
CA VAL A 302 13.58 2.90 1.67
C VAL A 302 12.87 1.55 1.50
N LEU A 303 12.83 0.97 0.29
CA LEU A 303 12.22 -0.33 0.04
C LEU A 303 13.09 -1.44 0.62
N ASP A 304 12.52 -2.27 1.48
CA ASP A 304 13.20 -3.36 2.17
C ASP A 304 12.19 -4.44 2.54
N ALA A 305 12.50 -5.69 2.24
CA ALA A 305 11.68 -6.83 2.61
C ALA A 305 11.88 -7.23 4.09
N ALA A 306 12.97 -6.83 4.72
CA ALA A 306 13.23 -7.10 6.12
C ALA A 306 12.52 -6.09 7.02
N ILE A 307 12.09 -6.57 8.18
CA ILE A 307 11.53 -5.73 9.24
C ILE A 307 12.33 -6.01 10.50
N SER A 308 13.11 -5.04 10.96
CA SER A 308 13.84 -5.22 12.22
C SER A 308 12.89 -5.18 13.43
N PRO A 309 13.14 -5.98 14.48
CA PRO A 309 12.36 -5.89 15.72
C PRO A 309 12.38 -4.50 16.36
N GLU A 310 13.46 -3.74 16.19
CA GLU A 310 13.60 -2.38 16.73
C GLU A 310 12.68 -1.40 15.98
N ASP A 311 12.69 -1.41 14.64
CA ASP A 311 11.82 -0.54 13.83
C ASP A 311 10.35 -0.89 14.02
N PHE A 312 10.06 -2.19 14.15
CA PHE A 312 8.73 -2.67 14.49
C PHE A 312 8.25 -2.09 15.83
N GLN A 313 9.06 -2.23 16.90
CA GLN A 313 8.70 -1.73 18.22
C GLN A 313 8.53 -0.21 18.24
N ARG A 314 9.43 0.53 17.59
CA ARG A 314 9.32 1.98 17.44
C ARG A 314 8.00 2.38 16.77
N THR A 315 7.61 1.62 15.74
CA THR A 315 6.34 1.84 15.03
C THR A 315 5.13 1.53 15.92
N VAL A 316 5.15 0.43 16.67
CA VAL A 316 4.10 0.08 17.64
C VAL A 316 3.96 1.17 18.71
N ASP A 317 5.06 1.64 19.28
CA ASP A 317 5.07 2.68 20.32
C ASP A 317 4.46 3.98 19.80
N ALA A 318 4.86 4.43 18.61
CA ALA A 318 4.33 5.64 17.99
C ALA A 318 2.83 5.52 17.68
N LEU A 319 2.39 4.39 17.15
CA LEU A 319 0.95 4.17 16.87
C LEU A 319 0.12 4.04 18.14
N THR A 320 0.70 3.54 19.22
CA THR A 320 0.05 3.50 20.53
C THR A 320 -0.05 4.91 21.14
N ALA A 321 0.99 5.71 21.03
CA ALA A 321 0.99 7.09 21.51
C ALA A 321 -0.10 7.96 20.86
N VAL A 322 -0.46 7.68 19.59
CA VAL A 322 -1.53 8.38 18.86
C VAL A 322 -2.89 7.65 18.92
N ASN A 323 -3.05 6.67 19.82
CA ASN A 323 -4.28 5.90 20.05
C ASN A 323 -4.79 5.12 18.82
N VAL A 324 -3.93 4.75 17.90
CA VAL A 324 -4.24 3.82 16.79
C VAL A 324 -4.20 2.39 17.28
N LEU A 325 -3.18 2.05 18.06
CA LEU A 325 -3.10 0.79 18.78
C LEU A 325 -3.46 0.98 20.25
N GLN A 326 -4.06 -0.06 20.84
CA GLN A 326 -4.32 -0.08 22.28
C GLN A 326 -3.04 -0.49 23.02
N PRO A 327 -2.80 0.04 24.23
CA PRO A 327 -1.63 -0.35 25.01
C PRO A 327 -1.68 -1.81 25.51
N ALA A 328 -2.88 -2.40 25.56
CA ALA A 328 -3.07 -3.79 25.98
C ALA A 328 -4.29 -4.44 25.29
N PRO A 329 -4.18 -5.68 24.76
CA PRO A 329 -2.92 -6.42 24.62
C PRO A 329 -2.01 -5.77 23.57
N ALA A 330 -0.72 -5.65 23.86
CA ALA A 330 0.25 -5.11 22.91
C ALA A 330 0.45 -6.06 21.73
N VAL A 331 0.63 -5.51 20.54
CA VAL A 331 1.02 -6.29 19.36
C VAL A 331 2.50 -6.62 19.46
N THR A 332 2.84 -7.90 19.37
CA THR A 332 4.24 -8.34 19.39
C THR A 332 4.77 -8.63 17.99
N TYR A 333 6.09 -8.56 17.83
CA TYR A 333 6.75 -8.88 16.57
C TYR A 333 6.37 -10.28 16.06
N ASP A 334 6.44 -11.31 16.93
CA ASP A 334 6.13 -12.69 16.55
C ASP A 334 4.65 -12.91 16.20
N GLN A 335 3.76 -12.09 16.73
CA GLN A 335 2.36 -12.13 16.35
C GLN A 335 2.10 -11.49 14.97
N ALA A 336 2.83 -10.44 14.66
CA ALA A 336 2.57 -9.65 13.46
C ALA A 336 3.38 -10.13 12.24
N ILE A 337 4.61 -10.61 12.44
CA ILE A 337 5.55 -10.97 11.37
C ILE A 337 5.74 -12.48 11.32
N LEU A 338 5.32 -13.12 10.23
CA LEU A 338 5.47 -14.57 10.05
C LEU A 338 6.71 -14.95 9.24
N ILE A 339 7.09 -14.14 8.26
CA ILE A 339 8.29 -14.39 7.45
C ILE A 339 9.35 -13.40 7.89
N LYS A 340 10.46 -13.93 8.37
CA LYS A 340 11.55 -13.18 8.99
C LYS A 340 12.77 -13.20 8.11
#